data_aeedab0390da1e2dc4ac9697c6a2be62
#
_entry.id   aeedab0390da1e2dc4ac9697c6a2be62
#
_cell.length_a   1.000
_cell.length_b   1.000
_cell.length_c   1.000
_cell.angle_alpha   90.00
_cell.angle_beta   90.00
_cell.angle_gamma   90.00
#
_symmetry.space_group_name_H-M   'P 1'
#
loop_
_entity.id
_entity.type
_entity.pdbx_description
1 polymer ?
#
loop_
_entity_poly.entity_id
_entity_poly.type
_entity_poly.pdbx_seq_one_letter_code
_entity_poly.pdbx_strand_id
1 'polypeptide(L)'
;MLLALGLSQSLAAQQCYEEVATSDDTDRFVINNDGTVSDTKTGLMWQRCNYGQVYNSETTSCDGDTQPLNWQASLKGALNDTTANYNDWQVPSIKELASIVDHRCTDPSINAGIFLATQSQNYWSNTSGISNINSAWVYQFSSGLNSLHAKTSNVYLRLVRYEK
;
A
#
# COMPACT_ATOMS: atom_id res chain seq x y z
N MET A 1 -21.31 34.24 -21.64
CA MET A 1 -20.89 32.88 -21.99
C MET A 1 -19.49 32.70 -21.39
N LEU A 2 -19.45 32.21 -20.15
CA LEU A 2 -18.18 31.96 -19.44
C LEU A 2 -17.67 30.53 -19.80
N LEU A 3 -16.53 30.43 -20.45
CA LEU A 3 -15.81 29.17 -20.61
C LEU A 3 -15.12 28.85 -19.27
N ALA A 4 -15.57 27.79 -18.61
CA ALA A 4 -14.86 27.20 -17.51
C ALA A 4 -13.67 26.37 -18.07
N LEU A 5 -12.43 26.89 -17.92
CA LEU A 5 -11.23 26.10 -18.14
C LEU A 5 -11.11 25.09 -17.00
N GLY A 6 -11.44 23.82 -17.30
CA GLY A 6 -11.14 22.70 -16.43
C GLY A 6 -9.62 22.50 -16.38
N LEU A 7 -9.01 22.79 -15.23
CA LEU A 7 -7.65 22.36 -14.92
C LEU A 7 -7.64 20.83 -14.75
N SER A 8 -7.23 20.10 -15.79
CA SER A 8 -6.88 18.69 -15.65
C SER A 8 -5.58 18.64 -14.85
N GLN A 9 -5.67 18.25 -13.57
CA GLN A 9 -4.49 17.88 -12.80
C GLN A 9 -3.95 16.56 -13.38
N SER A 10 -2.83 16.63 -14.08
CA SER A 10 -2.09 15.43 -14.44
C SER A 10 -1.58 14.81 -13.14
N LEU A 11 -2.07 13.63 -12.81
CA LEU A 11 -1.44 12.78 -11.81
C LEU A 11 0.01 12.55 -12.28
N ALA A 12 0.96 12.90 -11.44
CA ALA A 12 2.37 12.63 -11.75
C ALA A 12 2.51 11.12 -11.96
N ALA A 13 3.05 10.74 -13.14
CA ALA A 13 3.31 9.34 -13.42
C ALA A 13 4.51 8.88 -12.58
N GLN A 14 4.47 7.63 -12.11
CA GLN A 14 5.60 7.00 -11.44
C GLN A 14 6.90 7.20 -12.22
N GLN A 15 7.97 7.57 -11.51
CA GLN A 15 9.30 7.72 -12.08
C GLN A 15 10.24 6.69 -11.45
N CYS A 16 10.90 5.90 -12.28
CA CYS A 16 11.88 4.90 -11.84
C CYS A 16 13.24 5.17 -12.49
N TYR A 17 14.32 4.99 -11.71
CA TYR A 17 15.70 5.16 -12.11
C TYR A 17 16.37 3.79 -12.26
N GLU A 18 16.71 3.41 -13.47
CA GLU A 18 17.29 2.09 -13.77
C GLU A 18 18.74 1.93 -13.29
N GLU A 19 19.44 3.04 -13.04
CA GLU A 19 20.84 3.03 -12.58
C GLU A 19 21.02 2.60 -11.11
N VAL A 20 19.91 2.57 -10.34
CA VAL A 20 19.95 2.07 -8.97
C VAL A 20 19.86 0.55 -9.02
N ALA A 21 20.91 -0.13 -8.52
CA ALA A 21 20.98 -1.59 -8.53
C ALA A 21 19.72 -2.23 -7.95
N THR A 22 19.12 -3.13 -8.71
CA THR A 22 18.04 -3.98 -8.20
C THR A 22 18.61 -5.00 -7.23
N SER A 23 17.99 -5.21 -6.07
CA SER A 23 17.99 -6.57 -5.55
C SER A 23 17.26 -7.40 -6.62
N ASP A 24 17.83 -8.52 -7.05
CA ASP A 24 17.23 -9.42 -8.05
C ASP A 24 15.92 -9.99 -7.48
N ASP A 25 14.82 -9.22 -7.62
CA ASP A 25 13.51 -9.55 -7.07
C ASP A 25 12.58 -10.16 -8.14
N THR A 26 13.13 -10.61 -9.27
CA THR A 26 12.33 -11.14 -10.40
C THR A 26 11.45 -12.33 -10.00
N ASP A 27 11.88 -13.15 -9.04
CA ASP A 27 11.15 -14.33 -8.58
C ASP A 27 10.61 -14.20 -7.15
N ARG A 28 10.75 -13.03 -6.54
CA ARG A 28 10.34 -12.80 -5.16
C ARG A 28 8.82 -12.79 -4.99
N PHE A 29 8.13 -12.13 -5.92
CA PHE A 29 6.69 -11.91 -5.82
C PHE A 29 5.92 -12.84 -6.76
N VAL A 30 5.10 -13.73 -6.19
CA VAL A 30 4.21 -14.61 -6.93
C VAL A 30 2.80 -14.01 -6.91
N ILE A 31 2.33 -13.59 -8.09
CA ILE A 31 1.00 -13.01 -8.27
C ILE A 31 -0.05 -14.12 -8.28
N ASN A 32 -1.04 -14.02 -7.39
CA ASN A 32 -2.17 -14.92 -7.34
C ASN A 32 -3.37 -14.35 -8.12
N ASN A 33 -4.25 -15.23 -8.62
CA ASN A 33 -5.40 -14.81 -9.44
C ASN A 33 -6.54 -14.19 -8.62
N ASP A 34 -6.45 -14.24 -7.30
CA ASP A 34 -7.46 -13.78 -6.34
C ASP A 34 -7.25 -12.34 -5.84
N GLY A 35 -6.30 -11.62 -6.44
CA GLY A 35 -5.96 -10.25 -6.03
C GLY A 35 -4.96 -10.16 -4.89
N THR A 36 -4.28 -11.26 -4.59
CA THR A 36 -3.18 -11.30 -3.64
C THR A 36 -1.82 -11.48 -4.32
N VAL A 37 -0.75 -11.25 -3.59
CA VAL A 37 0.62 -11.53 -4.00
C VAL A 37 1.40 -12.10 -2.83
N SER A 38 2.09 -13.23 -3.09
CA SER A 38 2.95 -13.90 -2.12
C SER A 38 4.38 -13.38 -2.24
N ASP A 39 4.96 -12.97 -1.12
CA ASP A 39 6.36 -12.57 -1.02
C ASP A 39 7.18 -13.75 -0.49
N THR A 40 7.84 -14.48 -1.38
CA THR A 40 8.61 -15.69 -1.06
C THR A 40 9.80 -15.42 -0.14
N LYS A 41 10.30 -14.18 -0.12
CA LYS A 41 11.45 -13.78 0.71
C LYS A 41 11.07 -13.57 2.18
N THR A 42 9.85 -13.11 2.43
CA THR A 42 9.38 -12.76 3.78
C THR A 42 8.35 -13.73 4.34
N GLY A 43 7.73 -14.57 3.49
CA GLY A 43 6.60 -15.42 3.87
C GLY A 43 5.33 -14.62 4.14
N LEU A 44 5.24 -13.42 3.57
CA LEU A 44 4.08 -12.56 3.66
C LEU A 44 3.23 -12.66 2.41
N MET A 45 1.92 -12.57 2.58
CA MET A 45 0.97 -12.37 1.50
C MET A 45 0.34 -10.98 1.63
N TRP A 46 0.29 -10.24 0.54
CA TRP A 46 -0.24 -8.89 0.47
C TRP A 46 -1.49 -8.81 -0.39
N GLN A 47 -2.40 -7.91 -0.06
CA GLN A 47 -3.42 -7.49 -1.01
C GLN A 47 -2.77 -6.62 -2.10
N ARG A 48 -3.10 -6.90 -3.37
CA ARG A 48 -2.60 -6.10 -4.50
C ARG A 48 -3.28 -4.74 -4.59
N CYS A 49 -4.55 -4.65 -4.15
CA CYS A 49 -5.33 -3.42 -4.08
C CYS A 49 -5.21 -2.74 -2.69
N ASN A 50 -5.51 -1.45 -2.64
CA ASN A 50 -5.62 -0.74 -1.37
C ASN A 50 -6.90 -1.15 -0.63
N TYR A 51 -6.92 -0.95 0.67
CA TYR A 51 -8.12 -1.16 1.47
C TYR A 51 -9.30 -0.31 0.95
N GLY A 52 -10.47 -0.93 0.83
CA GLY A 52 -11.68 -0.34 0.26
C GLY A 52 -11.89 -0.63 -1.22
N GLN A 53 -10.87 -1.08 -1.93
CA GLN A 53 -10.96 -1.48 -3.35
C GLN A 53 -11.15 -2.99 -3.49
N VAL A 54 -11.72 -3.41 -4.61
CA VAL A 54 -11.92 -4.82 -4.98
C VAL A 54 -11.08 -5.15 -6.21
N TYR A 55 -10.34 -6.25 -6.14
CA TYR A 55 -9.57 -6.72 -7.30
C TYR A 55 -10.49 -7.25 -8.40
N ASN A 56 -10.26 -6.79 -9.62
CA ASN A 56 -10.94 -7.25 -10.82
C ASN A 56 -9.96 -8.11 -11.65
N SER A 57 -10.22 -9.41 -11.69
CA SER A 57 -9.36 -10.37 -12.40
C SER A 57 -9.45 -10.26 -13.92
N GLU A 58 -10.56 -9.77 -14.47
CA GLU A 58 -10.75 -9.63 -15.92
C GLU A 58 -9.90 -8.49 -16.50
N THR A 59 -9.79 -7.39 -15.75
CA THR A 59 -9.05 -6.18 -16.15
C THR A 59 -7.69 -6.06 -15.50
N THR A 60 -7.39 -6.92 -14.52
CA THR A 60 -6.18 -6.84 -13.68
C THR A 60 -6.04 -5.45 -13.05
N SER A 61 -7.13 -4.96 -12.48
CA SER A 61 -7.21 -3.63 -11.86
C SER A 61 -7.87 -3.66 -10.49
N CYS A 62 -7.92 -2.52 -9.84
CA CYS A 62 -8.61 -2.34 -8.56
C CYS A 62 -9.83 -1.44 -8.77
N ASP A 63 -11.02 -1.99 -8.57
CA ASP A 63 -12.29 -1.28 -8.71
C ASP A 63 -12.71 -0.64 -7.38
N GLY A 64 -13.38 0.50 -7.46
CA GLY A 64 -13.85 1.26 -6.30
C GLY A 64 -12.81 2.26 -5.78
N ASP A 65 -13.22 2.97 -4.73
CA ASP A 65 -12.41 4.01 -4.11
C ASP A 65 -11.62 3.49 -2.92
N THR A 66 -10.40 3.98 -2.76
CA THR A 66 -9.62 3.74 -1.55
C THR A 66 -10.28 4.39 -0.34
N GLN A 67 -10.20 3.77 0.82
CA GLN A 67 -10.78 4.28 2.06
C GLN A 67 -9.69 4.67 3.06
N PRO A 68 -9.26 5.94 3.09
CA PRO A 68 -8.35 6.42 4.14
C PRO A 68 -9.06 6.40 5.50
N LEU A 69 -8.40 5.83 6.49
CA LEU A 69 -8.94 5.62 7.83
C LEU A 69 -8.01 6.18 8.90
N ASN A 70 -8.54 6.54 10.07
CA ASN A 70 -7.71 6.76 11.24
C ASN A 70 -7.12 5.43 11.72
N TRP A 71 -6.07 5.50 12.53
CA TRP A 71 -5.29 4.31 12.92
C TRP A 71 -6.12 3.23 13.62
N GLN A 72 -7.02 3.60 14.53
CA GLN A 72 -7.88 2.64 15.23
C GLN A 72 -8.88 1.98 14.28
N ALA A 73 -9.47 2.75 13.37
CA ALA A 73 -10.38 2.23 12.36
C ALA A 73 -9.65 1.30 11.37
N SER A 74 -8.37 1.58 11.05
CA SER A 74 -7.55 0.71 10.20
C SER A 74 -7.29 -0.65 10.84
N LEU A 75 -6.98 -0.69 12.13
CA LEU A 75 -6.81 -1.96 12.88
C LEU A 75 -8.12 -2.76 12.90
N LYS A 76 -9.24 -2.10 13.15
CA LYS A 76 -10.56 -2.74 13.14
C LYS A 76 -10.97 -3.20 11.74
N GLY A 77 -10.67 -2.40 10.72
CA GLY A 77 -10.94 -2.74 9.32
C GLY A 77 -10.21 -3.99 8.89
N ALA A 78 -8.94 -4.14 9.25
CA ALA A 78 -8.14 -5.32 8.96
C ALA A 78 -8.73 -6.60 9.58
N LEU A 79 -9.20 -6.53 10.84
CA LEU A 79 -9.82 -7.67 11.52
C LEU A 79 -11.12 -8.16 10.89
N ASN A 80 -11.82 -7.30 10.15
CA ASN A 80 -13.08 -7.61 9.49
C ASN A 80 -12.91 -7.89 7.98
N ASP A 81 -11.70 -7.79 7.47
CA ASP A 81 -11.43 -8.00 6.04
C ASP A 81 -11.43 -9.50 5.70
N THR A 82 -12.12 -9.85 4.62
CA THR A 82 -12.25 -11.24 4.14
C THR A 82 -11.79 -11.40 2.70
N THR A 83 -10.98 -10.49 2.20
CA THR A 83 -10.46 -10.51 0.84
C THR A 83 -9.81 -11.87 0.51
N ALA A 84 -10.10 -12.39 -0.67
CA ALA A 84 -9.63 -13.69 -1.16
C ALA A 84 -9.99 -14.88 -0.22
N ASN A 85 -11.07 -14.75 0.55
CA ASN A 85 -11.55 -15.73 1.55
C ASN A 85 -10.58 -16.01 2.71
N TYR A 86 -9.64 -15.11 2.96
CA TYR A 86 -8.82 -15.12 4.17
C TYR A 86 -9.44 -14.23 5.25
N ASN A 87 -9.26 -14.58 6.52
CA ASN A 87 -9.82 -13.88 7.67
C ASN A 87 -8.75 -13.51 8.72
N ASP A 88 -7.49 -13.52 8.33
CA ASP A 88 -6.34 -13.22 9.17
C ASP A 88 -5.51 -12.04 8.64
N TRP A 89 -6.16 -11.14 7.89
CA TRP A 89 -5.58 -9.89 7.43
C TRP A 89 -5.23 -8.97 8.60
N GLN A 90 -4.12 -8.26 8.48
CA GLN A 90 -3.66 -7.31 9.48
C GLN A 90 -3.06 -6.06 8.84
N VAL A 91 -3.02 -4.99 9.63
CA VAL A 91 -2.24 -3.80 9.29
C VAL A 91 -0.76 -4.17 9.40
N PRO A 92 0.07 -3.94 8.36
CA PRO A 92 1.48 -4.30 8.40
C PRO A 92 2.25 -3.52 9.47
N SER A 93 3.32 -4.09 9.99
CA SER A 93 4.32 -3.35 10.74
C SER A 93 5.10 -2.39 9.82
N ILE A 94 5.81 -1.42 10.40
CA ILE A 94 6.63 -0.49 9.60
C ILE A 94 7.74 -1.22 8.83
N LYS A 95 8.27 -2.33 9.37
CA LYS A 95 9.29 -3.15 8.70
C LYS A 95 8.71 -3.95 7.53
N GLU A 96 7.50 -4.46 7.69
CA GLU A 96 6.78 -5.15 6.61
C GLU A 96 6.47 -4.18 5.47
N LEU A 97 5.97 -2.96 5.76
CA LEU A 97 5.80 -1.93 4.72
C LEU A 97 7.12 -1.58 4.03
N ALA A 98 8.21 -1.43 4.79
CA ALA A 98 9.53 -1.17 4.23
C ALA A 98 9.98 -2.25 3.24
N SER A 99 9.54 -3.50 3.45
CA SER A 99 9.96 -4.62 2.61
C SER A 99 9.41 -4.58 1.18
N ILE A 100 8.31 -3.84 0.94
CA ILE A 100 7.71 -3.69 -0.38
C ILE A 100 8.00 -2.34 -1.04
N VAL A 101 8.82 -1.49 -0.41
CA VAL A 101 9.26 -0.22 -1.00
C VAL A 101 10.31 -0.48 -2.07
N ASP A 102 10.12 0.11 -3.22
CA ASP A 102 11.11 0.15 -4.29
C ASP A 102 11.77 1.54 -4.32
N HIS A 103 12.98 1.64 -3.77
CA HIS A 103 13.74 2.89 -3.71
C HIS A 103 14.28 3.37 -5.07
N ARG A 104 14.09 2.57 -6.14
CA ARG A 104 14.38 3.03 -7.51
C ARG A 104 13.28 3.93 -8.04
N CYS A 105 12.07 3.83 -7.49
CA CYS A 105 10.90 4.53 -7.97
C CYS A 105 10.43 5.59 -6.98
N THR A 106 9.78 6.62 -7.51
CA THR A 106 9.04 7.64 -6.76
C THR A 106 7.67 7.83 -7.39
N ASP A 107 6.71 8.29 -6.61
CA ASP A 107 5.35 8.63 -7.03
C ASP A 107 4.59 7.53 -7.82
N PRO A 108 4.48 6.29 -7.29
CA PRO A 108 4.84 5.80 -5.96
C PRO A 108 6.16 5.00 -5.93
N SER A 109 6.81 4.95 -4.76
CA SER A 109 8.03 4.18 -4.47
C SER A 109 7.70 2.70 -4.20
N ILE A 110 7.19 1.99 -5.17
CA ILE A 110 6.76 0.59 -5.09
C ILE A 110 6.66 0.01 -6.51
N ASN A 111 6.71 -1.30 -6.68
CA ASN A 111 6.40 -1.91 -7.96
C ASN A 111 4.89 -1.81 -8.25
N ALA A 112 4.48 -0.82 -9.06
CA ALA A 112 3.09 -0.55 -9.39
C ALA A 112 2.42 -1.66 -10.23
N GLY A 113 3.18 -2.51 -10.90
CA GLY A 113 2.67 -3.68 -11.64
C GLY A 113 2.23 -4.80 -10.69
N ILE A 114 2.82 -4.87 -9.50
CA ILE A 114 2.49 -5.85 -8.46
C ILE A 114 1.45 -5.27 -7.50
N PHE A 115 1.72 -4.09 -6.93
CA PHE A 115 0.90 -3.41 -5.94
C PHE A 115 0.05 -2.33 -6.62
N LEU A 116 -1.09 -2.76 -7.14
CA LEU A 116 -1.96 -1.95 -7.99
C LEU A 116 -2.53 -0.75 -7.26
N ALA A 117 -2.80 0.31 -8.02
CA ALA A 117 -3.48 1.54 -7.57
C ALA A 117 -2.86 2.20 -6.32
N THR A 118 -1.59 1.92 -6.02
CA THR A 118 -0.90 2.54 -4.87
C THR A 118 -0.89 4.06 -5.02
N GLN A 119 -1.38 4.74 -3.99
CA GLN A 119 -1.38 6.20 -3.95
C GLN A 119 -0.01 6.73 -3.52
N SER A 120 0.45 7.83 -4.11
CA SER A 120 1.66 8.55 -3.71
C SER A 120 1.44 9.31 -2.39
N GLN A 121 1.02 8.58 -1.35
CA GLN A 121 0.57 9.11 -0.07
C GLN A 121 1.11 8.25 1.08
N ASN A 122 0.72 8.59 2.30
CA ASN A 122 1.06 7.85 3.50
C ASN A 122 0.18 6.60 3.67
N TYR A 123 0.80 5.52 4.13
CA TYR A 123 0.14 4.26 4.48
C TYR A 123 0.42 3.88 5.93
N TRP A 124 -0.63 3.50 6.67
CA TRP A 124 -0.52 3.10 8.06
C TRP A 124 0.32 1.85 8.25
N SER A 125 1.11 1.86 9.32
CA SER A 125 1.58 0.64 9.97
C SER A 125 0.88 0.42 11.32
N ASN A 126 0.94 -0.80 11.86
CA ASN A 126 0.51 -1.11 13.21
C ASN A 126 1.54 -0.67 14.28
N THR A 127 2.70 -0.16 13.86
CA THR A 127 3.80 0.24 14.77
C THR A 127 3.50 1.59 15.40
N SER A 128 3.22 1.59 16.69
CA SER A 128 2.98 2.80 17.47
C SER A 128 4.28 3.58 17.72
N GLY A 129 4.20 4.90 17.81
CA GLY A 129 5.33 5.74 18.20
C GLY A 129 5.67 5.55 19.68
N ILE A 130 6.94 5.23 19.98
CA ILE A 130 7.39 5.03 21.38
C ILE A 130 7.48 6.37 22.11
N SER A 131 8.00 7.40 21.46
CA SER A 131 8.14 8.74 22.04
C SER A 131 6.84 9.53 22.08
N ASN A 132 5.85 9.15 21.29
CA ASN A 132 4.53 9.77 21.23
C ASN A 132 3.45 8.70 20.96
N ILE A 133 2.80 8.27 22.04
CA ILE A 133 1.76 7.21 21.98
C ILE A 133 0.53 7.58 21.15
N ASN A 134 0.31 8.88 20.89
CA ASN A 134 -0.78 9.38 20.04
C ASN A 134 -0.42 9.35 18.55
N SER A 135 0.79 8.88 18.21
CA SER A 135 1.27 8.74 16.84
C SER A 135 1.57 7.28 16.50
N ALA A 136 1.49 6.95 15.22
CA ALA A 136 1.93 5.69 14.66
C ALA A 136 2.80 5.95 13.42
N TRP A 137 3.64 4.99 13.09
CA TRP A 137 4.49 5.05 11.92
C TRP A 137 3.68 4.85 10.65
N VAL A 138 4.02 5.65 9.66
CA VAL A 138 3.52 5.54 8.27
C VAL A 138 4.69 5.38 7.31
N TYR A 139 4.42 4.78 6.17
CA TYR A 139 5.31 4.81 5.02
C TYR A 139 4.71 5.70 3.93
N GLN A 140 5.49 6.67 3.44
CA GLN A 140 5.10 7.60 2.40
C GLN A 140 5.55 7.05 1.04
N PHE A 141 4.63 6.55 0.24
CA PHE A 141 4.97 5.99 -1.06
C PHE A 141 5.30 7.04 -2.14
N SER A 142 5.08 8.33 -1.92
CA SER A 142 5.60 9.35 -2.84
C SER A 142 7.14 9.41 -2.85
N SER A 143 7.79 9.13 -1.71
CA SER A 143 9.25 9.31 -1.54
C SER A 143 9.98 8.07 -1.04
N GLY A 144 9.28 7.02 -0.60
CA GLY A 144 9.89 5.86 0.03
C GLY A 144 10.46 6.12 1.43
N LEU A 145 9.95 7.12 2.14
CA LEU A 145 10.36 7.47 3.49
C LEU A 145 9.31 7.09 4.53
N ASN A 146 9.70 6.95 5.78
CA ASN A 146 8.79 6.76 6.89
C ASN A 146 8.75 7.98 7.82
N SER A 147 7.65 8.16 8.52
CA SER A 147 7.44 9.25 9.47
C SER A 147 6.39 8.89 10.53
N LEU A 148 6.29 9.71 11.58
CA LEU A 148 5.22 9.59 12.57
C LEU A 148 4.04 10.48 12.18
N HIS A 149 2.83 9.90 12.21
CA HIS A 149 1.57 10.61 11.99
C HIS A 149 0.65 10.47 13.20
N ALA A 150 -0.13 11.51 13.47
CA ALA A 150 -1.15 11.47 14.51
C ALA A 150 -2.18 10.36 14.19
N LYS A 151 -2.47 9.50 15.17
CA LYS A 151 -3.41 8.38 15.02
C LYS A 151 -4.84 8.79 14.63
N THR A 152 -5.17 10.08 14.80
CA THR A 152 -6.44 10.68 14.38
C THR A 152 -6.53 11.04 12.91
N SER A 153 -5.38 11.07 12.19
CA SER A 153 -5.34 11.37 10.75
C SER A 153 -5.95 10.24 9.94
N ASN A 154 -6.58 10.59 8.80
CA ASN A 154 -7.01 9.60 7.83
C ASN A 154 -5.89 9.32 6.83
N VAL A 155 -5.44 8.08 6.78
CA VAL A 155 -4.29 7.63 6.00
C VAL A 155 -4.67 6.34 5.26
N TYR A 156 -4.03 6.08 4.13
CA TYR A 156 -4.27 4.90 3.32
C TYR A 156 -3.82 3.62 4.02
N LEU A 157 -4.30 2.49 3.53
CA LEU A 157 -4.05 1.19 4.11
C LEU A 157 -3.88 0.14 3.01
N ARG A 158 -2.89 -0.74 3.20
CA ARG A 158 -2.73 -2.00 2.47
C ARG A 158 -2.55 -3.11 3.47
N LEU A 159 -3.30 -4.19 3.32
CA LEU A 159 -3.29 -5.28 4.27
C LEU A 159 -2.29 -6.36 3.90
N VAL A 160 -1.84 -7.06 4.92
CA VAL A 160 -0.87 -8.15 4.85
C VAL A 160 -1.34 -9.31 5.73
N ARG A 161 -0.92 -10.52 5.43
CA ARG A 161 -1.06 -11.72 6.28
C ARG A 161 0.19 -12.58 6.18
N TYR A 162 0.40 -13.47 7.14
CA TYR A 162 1.44 -14.49 7.05
C TYR A 162 0.94 -15.69 6.23
N GLU A 163 1.74 -16.14 5.27
CA GLU A 163 1.49 -17.43 4.62
C GLU A 163 1.85 -18.56 5.59
N LYS A 164 0.98 -19.60 5.64
CA LYS A 164 1.19 -20.79 6.47
C LYS A 164 1.62 -21.95 5.61
#